data_ddcb64a07b422a6fbf20820124ae0964
#
_entry.id   ddcb64a07b422a6fbf20820124ae0964
#
_cell.length_a   1.000
_cell.length_b   1.000
_cell.length_c   1.000
_cell.angle_alpha   90.00
_cell.angle_beta   90.00
_cell.angle_gamma   90.00
#
_symmetry.space_group_name_H-M   'P 1'
#
loop_
_entity.id
_entity.type
_entity.pdbx_description
1 polymer ?
#
loop_
_entity_poly.entity_id
_entity_poly.type
_entity_poly.pdbx_seq_one_letter_code
_entity_poly.pdbx_strand_id
1 'polypeptide(L)'
;MTIRLYEFCKNNHIRFIYASSASTYGDGGKGYIDSDDIEYLNQLSPLNPYAWSKNYVDKYISYDRYVNKNKSLSVGLKFFNVYGPNEYHKGLQASVIFHFFLQMLQNNTVNLFKSNCADFKDGQQKRDFVYVRDCVDVIIWMLEHQEIIGLFNVGTGCASSFLEVVESIKRACHIECKIHYIDMPEKLKKHYQNFTEANLTKLRSVGYTKEFTSLEAGISQYVNEFLNKKNKRYEPNYI
;
A
#
# COMPACT_ATOMS: atom_id res chain seq x y z
N MET A 1 0.30 -15.73 -13.78
CA MET A 1 1.55 -15.11 -14.26
C MET A 1 2.64 -15.13 -13.20
N THR A 2 2.45 -14.52 -12.03
CA THR A 2 3.46 -14.39 -10.95
C THR A 2 4.11 -15.73 -10.56
N ILE A 3 3.35 -16.80 -10.36
CA ILE A 3 3.88 -18.12 -10.02
C ILE A 3 4.79 -18.69 -11.13
N ARG A 4 4.42 -18.50 -12.40
CA ARG A 4 5.28 -18.96 -13.53
C ARG A 4 6.62 -18.21 -13.55
N LEU A 5 6.62 -16.91 -13.26
CA LEU A 5 7.85 -16.13 -13.14
C LEU A 5 8.68 -16.58 -11.94
N TYR A 6 8.02 -16.83 -10.80
CA TYR A 6 8.68 -17.38 -9.62
C TYR A 6 9.37 -18.72 -9.93
N GLU A 7 8.66 -19.67 -10.56
CA GLU A 7 9.23 -20.97 -10.93
C GLU A 7 10.43 -20.83 -11.88
N PHE A 8 10.32 -19.93 -12.87
CA PHE A 8 11.43 -19.63 -13.76
C PHE A 8 12.64 -19.07 -13.01
N CYS A 9 12.44 -18.07 -12.16
CA CYS A 9 13.52 -17.46 -11.37
C CYS A 9 14.16 -18.46 -10.40
N LYS A 10 13.34 -19.28 -9.75
CA LYS A 10 13.78 -20.34 -8.86
C LYS A 10 14.70 -21.34 -9.57
N ASN A 11 14.26 -21.85 -10.72
CA ASN A 11 15.01 -22.87 -11.48
C ASN A 11 16.31 -22.33 -12.09
N ASN A 12 16.41 -21.02 -12.25
CA ASN A 12 17.59 -20.35 -12.79
C ASN A 12 18.42 -19.61 -11.73
N HIS A 13 18.11 -19.77 -10.44
CA HIS A 13 18.76 -19.09 -9.32
C HIS A 13 18.76 -17.55 -9.43
N ILE A 14 17.66 -17.00 -9.99
CA ILE A 14 17.47 -15.55 -10.15
C ILE A 14 16.73 -14.99 -8.95
N ARG A 15 17.19 -13.84 -8.43
CA ARG A 15 16.48 -13.06 -7.41
C ARG A 15 15.08 -12.70 -7.89
N PHE A 16 14.05 -12.96 -7.07
CA PHE A 16 12.66 -12.67 -7.40
C PHE A 16 12.01 -11.81 -6.33
N ILE A 17 11.74 -10.55 -6.65
CA ILE A 17 10.99 -9.64 -5.78
C ILE A 17 9.60 -9.42 -6.40
N TYR A 18 8.55 -9.63 -5.61
CA TYR A 18 7.19 -9.51 -6.12
C TYR A 18 6.30 -8.64 -5.22
N ALA A 19 5.36 -7.95 -5.85
CA ALA A 19 4.37 -7.16 -5.14
C ALA A 19 3.27 -8.06 -4.59
N SER A 20 3.22 -8.20 -3.26
CA SER A 20 2.06 -8.61 -2.51
C SER A 20 1.27 -7.37 -2.06
N SER A 21 0.37 -7.48 -1.11
CA SER A 21 -0.48 -6.37 -0.67
C SER A 21 -0.94 -6.55 0.78
N ALA A 22 -1.07 -5.45 1.51
CA ALA A 22 -1.73 -5.43 2.82
C ALA A 22 -3.21 -5.87 2.77
N SER A 23 -3.85 -5.82 1.58
CA SER A 23 -5.22 -6.34 1.41
C SER A 23 -5.34 -7.83 1.71
N THR A 24 -4.23 -8.59 1.70
CA THR A 24 -4.19 -10.01 2.06
C THR A 24 -4.57 -10.27 3.52
N TYR A 25 -4.42 -9.27 4.40
CA TYR A 25 -4.78 -9.37 5.82
C TYR A 25 -6.31 -9.36 6.07
N GLY A 26 -7.12 -9.14 5.03
CA GLY A 26 -8.56 -9.12 5.15
C GLY A 26 -9.05 -7.96 6.01
N ASP A 27 -9.85 -8.25 7.04
CA ASP A 27 -10.35 -7.26 7.98
C ASP A 27 -9.33 -6.81 9.04
N GLY A 28 -8.16 -7.43 9.06
CA GLY A 28 -7.11 -7.17 10.05
C GLY A 28 -7.28 -7.93 11.37
N GLY A 29 -8.30 -8.78 11.51
CA GLY A 29 -8.60 -9.50 12.75
C GLY A 29 -7.48 -10.45 13.21
N LYS A 30 -6.53 -10.78 12.34
CA LYS A 30 -5.32 -11.56 12.67
C LYS A 30 -4.05 -10.70 12.81
N GLY A 31 -4.20 -9.38 12.83
CA GLY A 31 -3.09 -8.44 12.84
C GLY A 31 -2.45 -8.24 11.45
N TYR A 32 -1.54 -7.27 11.38
CA TYR A 32 -0.81 -6.92 10.16
C TYR A 32 0.64 -7.42 10.26
N ILE A 33 0.79 -8.74 10.46
CA ILE A 33 2.09 -9.39 10.69
C ILE A 33 2.58 -9.99 9.38
N ASP A 34 3.80 -9.63 8.95
CA ASP A 34 4.43 -10.13 7.73
C ASP A 34 5.09 -11.51 7.90
N SER A 35 4.40 -12.38 8.66
CA SER A 35 4.80 -13.78 8.79
C SER A 35 4.64 -14.51 7.46
N ASP A 36 5.63 -15.32 7.11
CA ASP A 36 5.59 -16.29 6.01
C ASP A 36 5.33 -17.73 6.52
N ASP A 37 4.89 -17.86 7.77
CA ASP A 37 4.39 -19.11 8.32
C ASP A 37 3.09 -19.54 7.64
N ILE A 38 3.01 -20.80 7.24
CA ILE A 38 1.88 -21.34 6.45
C ILE A 38 0.59 -21.38 7.28
N GLU A 39 0.67 -21.67 8.57
CA GLU A 39 -0.52 -21.72 9.42
C GLU A 39 -1.11 -20.32 9.59
N TYR A 40 -0.25 -19.31 9.80
CA TYR A 40 -0.69 -17.93 9.85
C TYR A 40 -1.31 -17.48 8.52
N LEU A 41 -0.62 -17.71 7.39
CA LEU A 41 -1.13 -17.34 6.06
C LEU A 41 -2.48 -18.01 5.73
N ASN A 42 -2.71 -19.22 6.23
CA ASN A 42 -3.97 -19.94 6.04
C ASN A 42 -5.14 -19.35 6.87
N GLN A 43 -4.85 -18.65 7.96
CA GLN A 43 -5.87 -17.98 8.77
C GLN A 43 -6.31 -16.63 8.19
N LEU A 44 -5.55 -16.07 7.23
CA LEU A 44 -5.92 -14.82 6.60
C LEU A 44 -7.17 -15.00 5.72
N SER A 45 -8.09 -14.05 5.81
CA SER A 45 -9.37 -14.04 5.08
C SER A 45 -9.48 -12.84 4.15
N PRO A 46 -8.86 -12.88 2.96
CA PRO A 46 -8.92 -11.79 1.98
C PRO A 46 -10.35 -11.46 1.57
N LEU A 47 -10.70 -10.16 1.53
CA LEU A 47 -12.07 -9.69 1.35
C LEU A 47 -12.51 -9.57 -0.12
N ASN A 48 -11.61 -9.74 -1.09
CA ASN A 48 -11.92 -9.62 -2.52
C ASN A 48 -10.99 -10.49 -3.38
N PRO A 49 -11.34 -10.72 -4.67
CA PRO A 49 -10.54 -11.57 -5.57
C PRO A 49 -9.08 -11.12 -5.75
N TYR A 50 -8.84 -9.79 -5.77
CA TYR A 50 -7.48 -9.26 -5.85
C TYR A 50 -6.65 -9.68 -4.63
N ALA A 51 -7.15 -9.42 -3.44
CA ALA A 51 -6.50 -9.77 -2.18
C ALA A 51 -6.27 -11.29 -2.09
N TRP A 52 -7.27 -12.08 -2.49
CA TRP A 52 -7.15 -13.53 -2.55
C TRP A 52 -6.02 -13.97 -3.51
N SER A 53 -5.93 -13.37 -4.68
CA SER A 53 -4.88 -13.71 -5.67
C SER A 53 -3.47 -13.44 -5.13
N LYS A 54 -3.30 -12.35 -4.36
CA LYS A 54 -2.02 -12.01 -3.73
C LYS A 54 -1.69 -12.98 -2.60
N ASN A 55 -2.67 -13.28 -1.73
CA ASN A 55 -2.50 -14.25 -0.64
C ASN A 55 -2.17 -15.66 -1.18
N TYR A 56 -2.76 -16.05 -2.30
CA TYR A 56 -2.45 -17.33 -2.94
C TYR A 56 -0.98 -17.42 -3.37
N VAL A 57 -0.43 -16.36 -3.94
CA VAL A 57 1.01 -16.29 -4.31
C VAL A 57 1.89 -16.35 -3.05
N ASP A 58 1.54 -15.60 -2.01
CA ASP A 58 2.27 -15.61 -0.74
C ASP A 58 2.33 -17.04 -0.16
N LYS A 59 1.17 -17.71 -0.09
CA LYS A 59 1.08 -19.11 0.38
C LYS A 59 1.89 -20.06 -0.48
N TYR A 60 1.79 -19.95 -1.80
CA TYR A 60 2.49 -20.83 -2.73
C TYR A 60 4.01 -20.76 -2.53
N ILE A 61 4.55 -19.55 -2.49
CA ILE A 61 6.00 -19.34 -2.35
C ILE A 61 6.48 -19.73 -0.95
N SER A 62 5.71 -19.41 0.09
CA SER A 62 6.04 -19.82 1.45
C SER A 62 6.00 -21.35 1.60
N TYR A 63 4.98 -22.01 1.05
CA TYR A 63 4.90 -23.47 1.05
C TYR A 63 6.11 -24.11 0.35
N ASP A 64 6.45 -23.63 -0.85
CA ASP A 64 7.60 -24.15 -1.61
C ASP A 64 8.91 -23.97 -0.83
N ARG A 65 9.07 -22.87 -0.12
CA ARG A 65 10.27 -22.58 0.70
C ARG A 65 10.37 -23.50 1.92
N TYR A 66 9.30 -23.61 2.72
CA TYR A 66 9.37 -24.25 4.03
C TYR A 66 9.04 -25.74 3.99
N VAL A 67 8.07 -26.15 3.18
CA VAL A 67 7.64 -27.54 3.09
C VAL A 67 8.51 -28.31 2.08
N ASN A 68 8.71 -27.75 0.90
CA ASN A 68 9.57 -28.37 -0.11
C ASN A 68 11.06 -28.06 0.11
N LYS A 69 11.40 -27.29 1.15
CA LYS A 69 12.78 -26.91 1.51
C LYS A 69 13.54 -26.26 0.36
N ASN A 70 12.84 -25.49 -0.48
CA ASN A 70 13.43 -24.84 -1.62
C ASN A 70 14.18 -23.56 -1.20
N LYS A 71 15.39 -23.40 -1.71
CA LYS A 71 16.27 -22.24 -1.42
C LYS A 71 16.04 -21.09 -2.41
N SER A 72 14.80 -20.78 -2.77
CA SER A 72 14.51 -19.67 -3.69
C SER A 72 14.88 -18.32 -3.07
N LEU A 73 15.55 -17.47 -3.88
CA LEU A 73 15.93 -16.11 -3.51
C LEU A 73 14.74 -15.16 -3.70
N SER A 74 13.60 -15.42 -3.02
CA SER A 74 12.38 -14.67 -3.24
C SER A 74 12.00 -13.79 -2.06
N VAL A 75 11.51 -12.58 -2.37
CA VAL A 75 10.94 -11.62 -1.43
C VAL A 75 9.57 -11.17 -1.89
N GLY A 76 8.58 -11.27 -1.03
CA GLY A 76 7.27 -10.68 -1.22
C GLY A 76 7.13 -9.39 -0.40
N LEU A 77 6.71 -8.31 -1.06
CA LEU A 77 6.51 -7.02 -0.44
C LEU A 77 5.01 -6.73 -0.32
N LYS A 78 4.48 -6.75 0.90
CA LYS A 78 3.09 -6.41 1.21
C LYS A 78 2.94 -4.91 1.31
N PHE A 79 2.69 -4.27 0.16
CA PHE A 79 2.48 -2.83 0.11
C PHE A 79 1.18 -2.43 0.77
N PHE A 80 1.26 -1.40 1.61
CA PHE A 80 0.11 -0.72 2.20
C PHE A 80 -0.48 0.29 1.21
N ASN A 81 -1.00 1.43 1.64
CA ASN A 81 -1.68 2.36 0.74
C ASN A 81 -0.67 3.27 0.02
N VAL A 82 -0.10 2.78 -1.07
CA VAL A 82 0.89 3.52 -1.87
C VAL A 82 0.25 4.69 -2.58
N TYR A 83 0.91 5.86 -2.53
CA TYR A 83 0.52 7.05 -3.27
C TYR A 83 1.76 7.75 -3.86
N GLY A 84 1.55 8.59 -4.88
CA GLY A 84 2.62 9.38 -5.47
C GLY A 84 2.53 9.52 -6.98
N PRO A 85 3.55 10.09 -7.62
CA PRO A 85 3.56 10.35 -9.05
C PRO A 85 3.35 9.08 -9.89
N ASN A 86 2.90 9.28 -11.14
CA ASN A 86 2.67 8.24 -12.14
C ASN A 86 1.46 7.32 -11.86
N GLU A 87 0.48 7.77 -11.08
CA GLU A 87 -0.76 7.03 -10.86
C GLU A 87 -1.97 7.54 -11.69
N TYR A 88 -1.79 8.56 -12.50
CA TYR A 88 -2.86 9.27 -13.23
C TYR A 88 -3.66 8.38 -14.17
N HIS A 89 -3.03 7.34 -14.72
CA HIS A 89 -3.65 6.38 -15.64
C HIS A 89 -4.54 5.35 -14.95
N LYS A 90 -4.49 5.27 -13.62
CA LYS A 90 -5.21 4.22 -12.86
C LYS A 90 -6.71 4.49 -12.71
N GLY A 91 -7.21 5.66 -13.10
CA GLY A 91 -8.61 6.03 -12.95
C GLY A 91 -9.08 5.88 -11.48
N LEU A 92 -10.15 5.16 -11.24
CA LEU A 92 -10.70 4.94 -9.89
C LEU A 92 -9.77 4.17 -8.93
N GLN A 93 -8.73 3.53 -9.44
CA GLN A 93 -7.75 2.80 -8.63
C GLN A 93 -6.54 3.67 -8.21
N ALA A 94 -6.50 4.94 -8.61
CA ALA A 94 -5.53 5.89 -8.09
C ALA A 94 -5.73 6.13 -6.59
N SER A 95 -4.71 6.65 -5.91
CA SER A 95 -4.78 6.90 -4.47
C SER A 95 -5.87 7.92 -4.11
N VAL A 96 -6.36 7.86 -2.88
CA VAL A 96 -7.30 8.87 -2.36
C VAL A 96 -6.70 10.26 -2.34
N ILE A 97 -5.37 10.39 -2.19
CA ILE A 97 -4.65 11.66 -2.25
C ILE A 97 -4.87 12.33 -3.61
N PHE A 98 -4.71 11.58 -4.69
CA PHE A 98 -4.97 12.08 -6.05
C PHE A 98 -6.43 12.46 -6.26
N HIS A 99 -7.38 11.61 -5.80
CA HIS A 99 -8.80 11.91 -5.93
C HIS A 99 -9.24 13.12 -5.12
N PHE A 100 -8.76 13.27 -3.87
CA PHE A 100 -9.08 14.42 -3.04
C PHE A 100 -8.50 15.72 -3.61
N PHE A 101 -7.27 15.67 -4.12
CA PHE A 101 -6.67 16.80 -4.84
C PHE A 101 -7.55 17.26 -6.02
N LEU A 102 -8.01 16.32 -6.86
CA LEU A 102 -8.90 16.64 -7.98
C LEU A 102 -10.25 17.22 -7.51
N GLN A 103 -10.85 16.67 -6.48
CA GLN A 103 -12.11 17.18 -5.91
C GLN A 103 -11.94 18.61 -5.38
N MET A 104 -10.83 18.91 -4.70
CA MET A 104 -10.52 20.26 -4.23
C MET A 104 -10.42 21.26 -5.39
N LEU A 105 -9.68 20.91 -6.45
CA LEU A 105 -9.49 21.80 -7.60
C LEU A 105 -10.78 22.03 -8.40
N GLN A 106 -11.60 20.99 -8.56
CA GLN A 106 -12.79 21.07 -9.42
C GLN A 106 -14.00 21.69 -8.72
N ASN A 107 -14.20 21.32 -7.44
CA ASN A 107 -15.45 21.61 -6.74
C ASN A 107 -15.25 22.40 -5.43
N ASN A 108 -14.01 22.70 -5.06
CA ASN A 108 -13.68 23.26 -3.75
C ASN A 108 -14.29 22.48 -2.56
N THR A 109 -14.42 21.17 -2.74
CA THR A 109 -15.12 20.26 -1.81
C THR A 109 -14.47 18.90 -1.85
N VAL A 110 -14.39 18.20 -0.71
CA VAL A 110 -13.96 16.80 -0.60
C VAL A 110 -15.04 15.98 0.09
N ASN A 111 -15.36 14.82 -0.48
CA ASN A 111 -16.28 13.89 0.12
C ASN A 111 -15.54 12.82 0.93
N LEU A 112 -15.82 12.74 2.22
CA LEU A 112 -15.35 11.69 3.11
C LEU A 112 -16.51 10.78 3.50
N PHE A 113 -16.24 9.49 3.70
CA PHE A 113 -17.24 8.58 4.20
C PHE A 113 -17.53 8.83 5.68
N LYS A 114 -18.82 8.79 6.04
CA LYS A 114 -19.23 8.61 7.42
C LYS A 114 -18.70 7.29 7.95
N SER A 115 -18.50 7.22 9.24
CA SER A 115 -18.07 5.98 9.88
C SER A 115 -19.19 4.93 9.82
N ASN A 116 -18.79 3.67 9.64
CA ASN A 116 -19.66 2.51 9.73
C ASN A 116 -19.42 1.67 10.99
N CYS A 117 -18.63 2.19 11.94
CA CYS A 117 -18.36 1.54 13.23
C CYS A 117 -18.21 2.59 14.34
N ALA A 118 -18.35 2.16 15.60
CA ALA A 118 -18.31 3.05 16.76
C ALA A 118 -16.89 3.56 17.10
N ASP A 119 -15.86 2.86 16.65
CA ASP A 119 -14.46 3.13 17.02
C ASP A 119 -13.88 4.36 16.32
N PHE A 120 -14.51 4.80 15.23
CA PHE A 120 -14.06 5.93 14.43
C PHE A 120 -15.18 6.95 14.23
N LYS A 121 -14.85 8.23 14.26
CA LYS A 121 -15.73 9.31 13.82
C LYS A 121 -15.71 9.40 12.27
N ASP A 122 -16.65 10.16 11.70
CA ASP A 122 -16.73 10.43 10.27
C ASP A 122 -15.40 10.95 9.71
N GLY A 123 -14.90 10.34 8.64
CA GLY A 123 -13.62 10.69 8.02
C GLY A 123 -12.36 10.29 8.82
N GLN A 124 -12.52 9.65 9.98
CA GLN A 124 -11.40 9.29 10.85
C GLN A 124 -10.95 7.82 10.74
N GLN A 125 -11.52 7.07 9.82
CA GLN A 125 -10.97 5.77 9.44
C GLN A 125 -9.50 5.96 9.02
N LYS A 126 -8.63 5.02 9.39
CA LYS A 126 -7.17 5.17 9.24
C LYS A 126 -6.58 4.19 8.24
N ARG A 127 -5.56 4.65 7.54
CA ARG A 127 -4.73 3.84 6.65
C ARG A 127 -3.25 4.17 6.85
N ASP A 128 -2.42 3.18 6.64
CA ASP A 128 -0.98 3.42 6.48
C ASP A 128 -0.74 3.85 5.03
N PHE A 129 -0.53 5.14 4.83
CA PHE A 129 -0.22 5.74 3.54
C PHE A 129 1.29 5.81 3.36
N VAL A 130 1.82 5.13 2.35
CA VAL A 130 3.25 5.08 2.08
C VAL A 130 3.58 5.77 0.75
N TYR A 131 4.59 6.64 0.77
CA TYR A 131 5.02 7.35 -0.41
C TYR A 131 5.75 6.41 -1.39
N VAL A 132 5.46 6.52 -2.67
CA VAL A 132 5.98 5.58 -3.69
C VAL A 132 7.51 5.54 -3.75
N ARG A 133 8.19 6.66 -3.47
CA ARG A 133 9.67 6.68 -3.41
C ARG A 133 10.21 5.78 -2.32
N ASP A 134 9.58 5.75 -1.15
CA ASP A 134 9.98 4.85 -0.06
C ASP A 134 9.79 3.37 -0.45
N CYS A 135 8.73 3.08 -1.20
CA CYS A 135 8.53 1.73 -1.75
C CYS A 135 9.67 1.32 -2.69
N VAL A 136 10.11 2.25 -3.55
CA VAL A 136 11.25 2.05 -4.46
C VAL A 136 12.55 1.85 -3.68
N ASP A 137 12.78 2.63 -2.63
CA ASP A 137 13.95 2.49 -1.77
C ASP A 137 14.02 1.10 -1.11
N VAL A 138 12.89 0.59 -0.61
CA VAL A 138 12.82 -0.78 -0.05
C VAL A 138 13.13 -1.82 -1.14
N ILE A 139 12.58 -1.67 -2.36
CA ILE A 139 12.85 -2.60 -3.46
C ILE A 139 14.34 -2.61 -3.82
N ILE A 140 14.97 -1.43 -3.95
CA ILE A 140 16.39 -1.32 -4.26
C ILE A 140 17.24 -1.96 -3.15
N TRP A 141 16.92 -1.64 -1.90
CA TRP A 141 17.62 -2.22 -0.76
C TRP A 141 17.49 -3.76 -0.73
N MET A 142 16.32 -4.31 -1.03
CA MET A 142 16.12 -5.77 -1.13
C MET A 142 16.89 -6.39 -2.31
N LEU A 143 17.15 -5.64 -3.39
CA LEU A 143 17.98 -6.11 -4.51
C LEU A 143 19.46 -6.19 -4.11
N GLU A 144 19.93 -5.26 -3.28
CA GLU A 144 21.29 -5.19 -2.79
C GLU A 144 21.60 -6.23 -1.69
N HIS A 145 20.57 -6.67 -0.93
CA HIS A 145 20.69 -7.63 0.18
C HIS A 145 20.06 -8.98 -0.22
N GLN A 146 20.79 -9.74 -1.03
CA GLN A 146 20.29 -10.98 -1.64
C GLN A 146 20.08 -12.13 -0.64
N GLU A 147 20.73 -12.09 0.51
CA GLU A 147 20.58 -13.05 1.61
C GLU A 147 19.21 -12.96 2.29
N ILE A 148 18.51 -11.83 2.16
CA ILE A 148 17.22 -11.61 2.78
C ILE A 148 16.12 -12.22 1.91
N ILE A 149 15.32 -13.09 2.50
CA ILE A 149 14.19 -13.76 1.86
C ILE A 149 12.95 -13.69 2.75
N GLY A 150 11.77 -13.88 2.18
CA GLY A 150 10.51 -13.94 2.96
C GLY A 150 9.48 -12.90 2.55
N LEU A 151 8.47 -12.72 3.38
CA LEU A 151 7.44 -11.69 3.25
C LEU A 151 7.79 -10.49 4.15
N PHE A 152 7.60 -9.28 3.65
CA PHE A 152 7.85 -8.05 4.40
C PHE A 152 6.74 -7.04 4.15
N ASN A 153 6.29 -6.38 5.21
CA ASN A 153 5.42 -5.21 5.11
C ASN A 153 6.19 -4.00 4.57
N VAL A 154 5.53 -3.25 3.70
CA VAL A 154 6.02 -1.96 3.20
C VAL A 154 4.94 -0.91 3.41
N GLY A 155 5.05 -0.19 4.50
CA GLY A 155 4.23 0.91 4.97
C GLY A 155 5.10 1.82 5.83
N THR A 156 4.49 2.80 6.47
CA THR A 156 5.20 3.74 7.35
C THR A 156 5.23 3.27 8.82
N GLY A 157 4.32 2.37 9.20
CA GLY A 157 4.06 2.01 10.59
C GLY A 157 3.33 3.11 11.38
N CYS A 158 2.72 4.07 10.67
CA CYS A 158 1.98 5.17 11.25
C CYS A 158 0.70 5.41 10.46
N ALA A 159 -0.42 4.89 10.95
CA ALA A 159 -1.71 5.03 10.32
C ALA A 159 -2.28 6.44 10.48
N SER A 160 -2.65 7.07 9.36
CA SER A 160 -3.27 8.39 9.31
C SER A 160 -4.73 8.31 8.83
N SER A 161 -5.57 9.23 9.31
CA SER A 161 -6.97 9.33 8.93
C SER A 161 -7.15 9.95 7.54
N PHE A 162 -8.29 9.69 6.91
CA PHE A 162 -8.65 10.38 5.67
C PHE A 162 -8.80 11.88 5.87
N LEU A 163 -9.22 12.32 7.07
CA LEU A 163 -9.26 13.73 7.41
C LEU A 163 -7.86 14.37 7.43
N GLU A 164 -6.86 13.71 8.03
CA GLU A 164 -5.45 14.17 8.00
C GLU A 164 -4.89 14.25 6.59
N VAL A 165 -5.29 13.34 5.70
CA VAL A 165 -4.93 13.42 4.27
C VAL A 165 -5.49 14.70 3.65
N VAL A 166 -6.79 14.99 3.86
CA VAL A 166 -7.42 16.22 3.34
C VAL A 166 -6.71 17.47 3.85
N GLU A 167 -6.46 17.55 5.16
CA GLU A 167 -5.78 18.71 5.77
C GLU A 167 -4.34 18.86 5.25
N SER A 168 -3.64 17.77 5.00
CA SER A 168 -2.29 17.81 4.41
C SER A 168 -2.30 18.32 2.97
N ILE A 169 -3.29 17.93 2.15
CA ILE A 169 -3.44 18.45 0.79
C ILE A 169 -3.81 19.95 0.82
N LYS A 170 -4.72 20.38 1.70
CA LYS A 170 -5.07 21.79 1.88
C LYS A 170 -3.84 22.63 2.16
N ARG A 171 -3.01 22.21 3.12
CA ARG A 171 -1.75 22.91 3.44
C ARG A 171 -0.79 22.95 2.25
N ALA A 172 -0.62 21.83 1.55
CA ALA A 172 0.30 21.76 0.41
C ALA A 172 -0.14 22.62 -0.79
N CYS A 173 -1.46 22.74 -1.01
CA CYS A 173 -2.04 23.53 -2.11
C CYS A 173 -2.28 25.00 -1.74
N HIS A 174 -2.28 25.36 -0.46
CA HIS A 174 -2.78 26.66 0.04
C HIS A 174 -4.24 26.91 -0.37
N ILE A 175 -5.08 25.88 -0.36
CA ILE A 175 -6.49 25.92 -0.75
C ILE A 175 -7.37 25.54 0.43
N GLU A 176 -8.40 26.33 0.69
CA GLU A 176 -9.47 25.94 1.59
C GLU A 176 -10.55 25.18 0.82
N CYS A 177 -11.07 24.10 1.39
CA CYS A 177 -12.18 23.35 0.83
C CYS A 177 -13.18 22.95 1.90
N LYS A 178 -14.43 22.72 1.49
CA LYS A 178 -15.47 22.15 2.35
C LYS A 178 -15.35 20.63 2.39
N ILE A 179 -15.56 20.06 3.56
CA ILE A 179 -15.64 18.61 3.73
C ILE A 179 -17.11 18.21 3.83
N HIS A 180 -17.54 17.31 2.96
CA HIS A 180 -18.87 16.72 3.02
C HIS A 180 -18.75 15.26 3.46
N TYR A 181 -19.49 14.90 4.49
CA TYR A 181 -19.58 13.51 4.94
C TYR A 181 -20.74 12.83 4.25
N ILE A 182 -20.42 11.80 3.46
CA ILE A 182 -21.37 11.03 2.66
C ILE A 182 -21.52 9.61 3.20
N ASP A 183 -22.65 8.99 2.99
CA ASP A 183 -22.88 7.61 3.40
C ASP A 183 -22.02 6.66 2.55
N MET A 184 -21.44 5.67 3.22
CA MET A 184 -20.66 4.65 2.53
C MET A 184 -21.61 3.73 1.72
N PRO A 185 -21.34 3.47 0.43
CA PRO A 185 -22.13 2.54 -0.36
C PRO A 185 -22.22 1.15 0.31
N GLU A 186 -23.42 0.55 0.34
CA GLU A 186 -23.67 -0.73 1.02
C GLU A 186 -22.74 -1.85 0.57
N LYS A 187 -22.35 -1.88 -0.72
CA LYS A 187 -21.41 -2.86 -1.27
C LYS A 187 -20.01 -2.73 -0.67
N LEU A 188 -19.62 -1.54 -0.24
CA LEU A 188 -18.33 -1.30 0.37
C LEU A 188 -18.32 -1.61 1.88
N LYS A 189 -19.41 -1.32 2.59
CA LYS A 189 -19.51 -1.48 4.06
C LYS A 189 -19.06 -2.85 4.53
N LYS A 190 -19.46 -3.93 3.83
CA LYS A 190 -19.17 -5.32 4.20
C LYS A 190 -17.69 -5.70 4.06
N HIS A 191 -16.92 -4.95 3.27
CA HIS A 191 -15.53 -5.26 2.93
C HIS A 191 -14.58 -4.10 3.25
N TYR A 192 -15.08 -3.11 4.02
CA TYR A 192 -14.33 -1.91 4.31
C TYR A 192 -13.43 -2.12 5.52
N GLN A 193 -12.14 -1.94 5.34
CA GLN A 193 -11.18 -1.92 6.42
C GLN A 193 -11.20 -0.53 7.08
N ASN A 194 -11.52 -0.43 8.36
CA ASN A 194 -11.52 0.85 9.08
C ASN A 194 -10.13 1.27 9.56
N PHE A 195 -9.21 0.32 9.67
CA PHE A 195 -7.84 0.53 10.13
C PHE A 195 -6.86 -0.38 9.37
N THR A 196 -5.71 0.16 8.97
CA THR A 196 -4.55 -0.62 8.53
C THR A 196 -3.28 0.09 8.96
N GLU A 197 -2.32 -0.64 9.55
CA GLU A 197 -1.01 -0.13 9.94
C GLU A 197 0.04 -1.23 9.79
N ALA A 198 1.16 -0.94 9.15
CA ALA A 198 2.23 -1.89 8.93
C ALA A 198 3.00 -2.15 10.22
N ASN A 199 3.13 -3.42 10.60
CA ASN A 199 4.16 -3.80 11.54
C ASN A 199 5.49 -3.91 10.80
N LEU A 200 6.46 -3.08 11.14
CA LEU A 200 7.76 -3.00 10.47
C LEU A 200 8.87 -3.75 11.22
N THR A 201 8.56 -4.42 12.32
CA THR A 201 9.55 -5.07 13.17
C THR A 201 10.46 -6.01 12.37
N LYS A 202 9.89 -6.83 11.47
CA LYS A 202 10.66 -7.75 10.64
C LYS A 202 11.57 -7.02 9.66
N LEU A 203 11.07 -6.00 8.97
CA LEU A 203 11.87 -5.20 8.04
C LEU A 203 13.03 -4.50 8.75
N ARG A 204 12.80 -3.96 9.95
CA ARG A 204 13.84 -3.35 10.78
C ARG A 204 14.85 -4.37 11.30
N SER A 205 14.40 -5.55 11.70
CA SER A 205 15.28 -6.60 12.23
C SER A 205 16.29 -7.15 11.21
N VAL A 206 15.96 -7.09 9.92
CA VAL A 206 16.88 -7.50 8.85
C VAL A 206 17.82 -6.37 8.39
N GLY A 207 17.74 -5.18 9.00
CA GLY A 207 18.71 -4.10 8.81
C GLY A 207 18.24 -2.92 7.95
N TYR A 208 16.99 -2.87 7.50
CA TYR A 208 16.47 -1.68 6.82
C TYR A 208 16.20 -0.56 7.84
N THR A 209 17.08 0.44 7.90
CA THR A 209 17.06 1.52 8.89
C THR A 209 16.53 2.85 8.35
N LYS A 210 16.36 2.99 7.01
CA LYS A 210 15.89 4.25 6.42
C LYS A 210 14.48 4.58 6.93
N GLU A 211 14.31 5.83 7.37
CA GLU A 211 13.00 6.33 7.81
C GLU A 211 12.05 6.49 6.62
N PHE A 212 10.78 6.19 6.83
CA PHE A 212 9.74 6.44 5.85
C PHE A 212 9.31 7.91 5.87
N THR A 213 9.00 8.43 4.70
CA THR A 213 8.50 9.80 4.53
C THR A 213 7.16 9.97 5.28
N SER A 214 7.05 11.02 6.10
CA SER A 214 5.78 11.33 6.78
C SER A 214 4.67 11.65 5.77
N LEU A 215 3.40 11.43 6.16
CA LEU A 215 2.26 11.75 5.31
C LEU A 215 2.31 13.18 4.77
N GLU A 216 2.58 14.14 5.65
CA GLU A 216 2.62 15.56 5.29
C GLU A 216 3.75 15.88 4.31
N ALA A 217 4.95 15.38 4.55
CA ALA A 217 6.09 15.58 3.67
C ALA A 217 5.87 14.94 2.29
N GLY A 218 5.37 13.71 2.25
CA GLY A 218 5.10 13.00 1.00
C GLY A 218 3.99 13.65 0.19
N ILE A 219 2.90 14.08 0.83
CA ILE A 219 1.82 14.83 0.16
C ILE A 219 2.35 16.17 -0.37
N SER A 220 3.12 16.91 0.43
CA SER A 220 3.72 18.18 0.02
C SER A 220 4.60 18.00 -1.22
N GLN A 221 5.46 16.99 -1.24
CA GLN A 221 6.29 16.68 -2.43
C GLN A 221 5.42 16.29 -3.62
N TYR A 222 4.44 15.42 -3.44
CA TYR A 222 3.58 14.96 -4.53
C TYR A 222 2.79 16.11 -5.15
N VAL A 223 2.19 16.95 -4.33
CA VAL A 223 1.42 18.13 -4.79
C VAL A 223 2.32 19.13 -5.50
N ASN A 224 3.41 19.56 -4.86
CA ASN A 224 4.22 20.67 -5.36
C ASN A 224 5.12 20.28 -6.54
N GLU A 225 5.65 19.06 -6.56
CA GLU A 225 6.55 18.61 -7.63
C GLU A 225 5.80 18.07 -8.85
N PHE A 226 4.59 17.53 -8.67
CA PHE A 226 3.89 16.79 -9.72
C PHE A 226 2.47 17.28 -10.01
N LEU A 227 1.59 17.40 -9.00
CA LEU A 227 0.18 17.68 -9.25
C LEU A 227 -0.09 19.13 -9.64
N ASN A 228 0.59 20.11 -9.04
CA ASN A 228 0.43 21.53 -9.33
C ASN A 228 1.14 21.97 -10.63
N LYS A 229 2.04 21.19 -11.18
CA LYS A 229 2.76 21.54 -12.43
C LYS A 229 1.87 21.26 -13.63
N LYS A 230 1.27 22.30 -14.18
CA LYS A 230 0.35 22.27 -15.34
C LYS A 230 0.84 21.51 -16.59
N ASN A 231 2.13 21.10 -16.66
CA ASN A 231 2.75 20.53 -17.86
C ASN A 231 3.71 19.35 -17.61
N LYS A 232 3.63 18.67 -16.46
CA LYS A 232 4.34 17.40 -16.30
C LYS A 232 3.36 16.25 -16.12
N ARG A 233 2.45 16.07 -17.09
CA ARG A 233 2.07 14.71 -17.44
C ARG A 233 3.36 14.05 -17.90
N TYR A 234 3.82 13.08 -17.16
CA TYR A 234 4.78 12.13 -17.69
C TYR A 234 4.06 11.41 -18.83
N GLU A 235 4.21 11.95 -20.03
CA GLU A 235 3.93 11.17 -21.23
C GLU A 235 5.06 10.15 -21.29
N PRO A 236 4.79 8.86 -21.12
CA PRO A 236 5.81 7.88 -21.37
C PRO A 236 6.17 8.01 -22.83
N ASN A 237 7.39 8.48 -23.13
CA ASN A 237 7.98 8.29 -24.43
C ASN A 237 8.09 6.76 -24.60
N TYR A 238 7.11 6.18 -25.26
CA TYR A 238 7.21 4.83 -25.78
C TYR A 238 8.29 4.87 -26.86
N ILE A 239 9.52 4.43 -26.50
CA ILE A 239 10.52 3.99 -27.45
C ILE A 239 10.17 2.57 -27.87
#